data_51e2ab93b59b370d8ba1397a4a18d37d
#
_entry.id   51e2ab93b59b370d8ba1397a4a18d37d
#
_cell.length_a   1.000
_cell.length_b   1.000
_cell.length_c   1.000
_cell.angle_alpha   90.00
_cell.angle_beta   90.00
_cell.angle_gamma   90.00
#
_symmetry.space_group_name_H-M   'P 1'
#
loop_
_entity.id
_entity.type
_entity.pdbx_description
1 polymer ?
#
loop_
_entity_poly.entity_id
_entity_poly.type
_entity_poly.pdbx_seq_one_letter_code
_entity_poly.pdbx_strand_id
1 'polypeptide(L)'
;IAGICASLGARVTVCDPFDLEKSRETLLNLIESEEGVRVLVLRQVCALSPEKKTKKMYDVALDKTICLGENCGCNRLCTRIFRCPGLIWDTQETVAKIDEVICTGCGLCASICPSGAIVRKEVA
;
A
#
# COMPACT_ATOMS: atom_id res chain seq x y z
N ILE A 1 -22.99 -2.98 0.78
CA ILE A 1 -22.62 -3.41 -0.59
C ILE A 1 -22.49 -4.93 -0.64
N ALA A 2 -21.67 -5.57 0.20
CA ALA A 2 -21.44 -7.02 0.17
C ALA A 2 -22.75 -7.84 0.25
N GLY A 3 -23.67 -7.51 1.20
CA GLY A 3 -24.96 -8.19 1.34
C GLY A 3 -25.87 -8.02 0.13
N ILE A 4 -25.86 -6.85 -0.50
CA ILE A 4 -26.65 -6.61 -1.72
C ILE A 4 -26.15 -7.49 -2.87
N CYS A 5 -24.84 -7.54 -3.08
CA CYS A 5 -24.25 -8.38 -4.12
C CYS A 5 -24.54 -9.88 -3.87
N ALA A 6 -24.44 -10.31 -2.61
CA ALA A 6 -24.73 -11.69 -2.23
C ALA A 6 -26.22 -12.06 -2.46
N SER A 7 -27.16 -11.15 -2.15
CA SER A 7 -28.61 -11.38 -2.38
C SER A 7 -28.95 -11.47 -3.88
N LEU A 8 -28.11 -10.90 -4.75
CA LEU A 8 -28.23 -11.04 -6.21
C LEU A 8 -27.55 -12.30 -6.77
N GLY A 9 -27.07 -13.20 -5.90
CA GLY A 9 -26.46 -14.46 -6.30
C GLY A 9 -24.97 -14.36 -6.65
N ALA A 10 -24.31 -13.22 -6.36
CA ALA A 10 -22.88 -13.09 -6.59
C ALA A 10 -22.05 -13.74 -5.47
N ARG A 11 -20.91 -14.35 -5.84
CA ARG A 11 -19.89 -14.77 -4.87
C ARG A 11 -19.15 -13.54 -4.40
N VAL A 12 -19.26 -13.20 -3.11
CA VAL A 12 -18.67 -11.99 -2.54
C VAL A 12 -17.53 -12.33 -1.60
N THR A 13 -16.37 -11.73 -1.84
CA THR A 13 -15.21 -11.79 -0.94
C THR A 13 -14.86 -10.38 -0.49
N VAL A 14 -14.55 -10.22 0.80
CA VAL A 14 -14.16 -8.93 1.38
C VAL A 14 -12.72 -9.04 1.87
N CYS A 15 -11.84 -8.12 1.47
CA CYS A 15 -10.48 -8.06 1.99
C CYS A 15 -10.01 -6.63 2.26
N ASP A 16 -8.93 -6.52 3.02
CA ASP A 16 -8.26 -5.26 3.31
C ASP A 16 -7.31 -4.90 2.16
N PRO A 17 -7.48 -3.76 1.46
CA PRO A 17 -6.59 -3.34 0.38
C PRO A 17 -5.15 -3.03 0.83
N PHE A 18 -4.90 -2.85 2.12
CA PHE A 18 -3.56 -2.64 2.65
C PHE A 18 -2.78 -3.96 2.87
N ASP A 19 -3.48 -5.09 2.90
CA ASP A 19 -2.88 -6.42 2.82
C ASP A 19 -2.75 -6.81 1.35
N LEU A 20 -1.64 -6.40 0.74
CA LEU A 20 -1.41 -6.57 -0.70
C LEU A 20 -1.29 -8.04 -1.11
N GLU A 21 -0.64 -8.87 -0.29
CA GLU A 21 -0.47 -10.30 -0.60
C GLU A 21 -1.81 -11.02 -0.63
N LYS A 22 -2.60 -10.84 0.43
CA LYS A 22 -3.94 -11.43 0.53
C LYS A 22 -4.88 -10.88 -0.54
N SER A 23 -4.81 -9.58 -0.84
CA SER A 23 -5.63 -8.96 -1.88
C SER A 23 -5.30 -9.52 -3.26
N ARG A 24 -4.00 -9.69 -3.56
CA ARG A 24 -3.51 -10.29 -4.82
C ARG A 24 -3.96 -11.73 -4.95
N GLU A 25 -3.73 -12.55 -3.92
CA GLU A 25 -4.13 -13.96 -3.90
C GLU A 25 -5.64 -14.11 -4.07
N THR A 26 -6.42 -13.32 -3.33
CA THR A 26 -7.89 -13.33 -3.43
C THR A 26 -8.36 -12.95 -4.83
N LEU A 27 -7.74 -11.92 -5.44
CA LEU A 27 -8.08 -11.48 -6.78
C LEU A 27 -7.78 -12.58 -7.81
N LEU A 28 -6.60 -13.22 -7.74
CA LEU A 28 -6.22 -14.29 -8.64
C LEU A 28 -7.17 -15.48 -8.51
N ASN A 29 -7.48 -15.92 -7.30
CA ASN A 29 -8.43 -17.00 -7.05
C ASN A 29 -9.84 -16.70 -7.61
N LEU A 30 -10.27 -15.43 -7.53
CA LEU A 30 -11.54 -15.00 -8.13
C LEU A 30 -11.50 -14.99 -9.65
N ILE A 31 -10.37 -14.66 -10.27
CA ILE A 31 -10.21 -14.67 -11.73
C ILE A 31 -10.19 -16.10 -12.25
N GLU A 32 -9.49 -16.99 -11.57
CA GLU A 32 -9.33 -18.39 -11.95
C GLU A 32 -10.62 -19.22 -11.73
N SER A 33 -11.50 -18.79 -10.83
CA SER A 33 -12.76 -19.49 -10.62
C SER A 33 -13.72 -19.28 -11.79
N GLU A 34 -14.21 -20.37 -12.37
CA GLU A 34 -15.00 -20.33 -13.63
C GLU A 34 -16.49 -20.04 -13.44
N GLU A 35 -17.01 -20.00 -12.20
CA GLU A 35 -18.44 -19.94 -11.93
C GLU A 35 -18.97 -18.54 -11.55
N GLY A 36 -19.93 -18.05 -12.33
CA GLY A 36 -20.85 -16.98 -11.95
C GLY A 36 -20.25 -15.57 -11.80
N VAL A 37 -21.03 -14.67 -11.26
CA VAL A 37 -20.60 -13.30 -10.93
C VAL A 37 -19.80 -13.28 -9.64
N ARG A 38 -18.63 -12.71 -9.69
CA ARG A 38 -17.68 -12.62 -8.57
C ARG A 38 -17.44 -11.17 -8.22
N VAL A 39 -17.51 -10.85 -6.93
CA VAL A 39 -17.37 -9.48 -6.43
C VAL A 39 -16.30 -9.46 -5.33
N LEU A 40 -15.24 -8.70 -5.58
CA LEU A 40 -14.24 -8.38 -4.57
C LEU A 40 -14.54 -7.02 -3.96
N VAL A 41 -14.81 -6.98 -2.66
CA VAL A 41 -15.02 -5.75 -1.91
C VAL A 41 -13.75 -5.43 -1.13
N LEU A 42 -13.05 -4.40 -1.56
CA LEU A 42 -11.91 -3.86 -0.84
C LEU A 42 -12.42 -2.89 0.23
N ARG A 43 -12.27 -3.23 1.51
CA ARG A 43 -12.84 -2.45 2.61
C ARG A 43 -11.75 -2.04 3.60
N GLN A 44 -11.52 -0.75 3.69
CA GLN A 44 -10.67 -0.15 4.70
C GLN A 44 -11.06 1.32 4.91
N VAL A 45 -10.71 1.86 6.07
CA VAL A 45 -10.82 3.31 6.33
C VAL A 45 -9.83 4.04 5.42
N CYS A 46 -10.26 5.17 4.85
CA CYS A 46 -9.41 5.96 3.98
C CYS A 46 -8.08 6.32 4.67
N ALA A 47 -6.95 6.11 4.00
CA ALA A 47 -5.63 6.41 4.56
C ALA A 47 -5.46 7.89 4.94
N LEU A 48 -6.19 8.79 4.29
CA LEU A 48 -6.15 10.24 4.55
C LEU A 48 -7.17 10.68 5.60
N SER A 49 -7.97 9.76 6.16
CA SER A 49 -8.93 10.13 7.21
C SER A 49 -8.22 10.57 8.48
N PRO A 50 -8.81 11.52 9.26
CA PRO A 50 -8.22 11.95 10.53
C PRO A 50 -7.96 10.80 11.50
N GLU A 51 -8.83 9.79 11.52
CA GLU A 51 -8.72 8.60 12.37
C GLU A 51 -7.42 7.80 12.09
N LYS A 52 -7.01 7.70 10.82
CA LYS A 52 -5.76 7.02 10.44
C LYS A 52 -4.52 7.85 10.78
N LYS A 53 -4.61 9.17 10.77
CA LYS A 53 -3.49 10.04 11.18
C LYS A 53 -3.17 9.94 12.65
N THR A 54 -4.17 9.71 13.48
CA THR A 54 -3.99 9.59 14.95
C THR A 54 -3.50 8.20 15.37
N LYS A 55 -3.71 7.18 14.55
CA LYS A 55 -3.34 5.80 14.86
C LYS A 55 -2.56 5.19 13.69
N LYS A 56 -1.28 5.51 13.60
CA LYS A 56 -0.36 4.88 12.64
C LYS A 56 -0.27 3.38 12.92
N MET A 57 -0.37 2.55 11.87
CA MET A 57 -0.18 1.10 11.98
C MET A 57 1.31 0.74 12.01
N TYR A 58 2.09 1.49 11.24
CA TYR A 58 3.52 1.26 11.09
C TYR A 58 4.28 2.57 11.25
N ASP A 59 5.44 2.47 11.87
CA ASP A 59 6.48 3.47 11.75
C ASP A 59 7.28 3.13 10.47
N VAL A 60 7.33 4.10 9.55
CA VAL A 60 7.92 3.90 8.22
C VAL A 60 9.17 4.75 8.12
N ALA A 61 10.28 4.13 7.81
CA ALA A 61 11.57 4.80 7.66
C ALA A 61 12.24 4.43 6.33
N LEU A 62 13.11 5.31 5.85
CA LEU A 62 13.98 5.04 4.71
C LEU A 62 15.40 4.75 5.20
N ASP A 63 15.94 3.63 4.77
CA ASP A 63 17.37 3.33 4.93
C ASP A 63 18.15 3.94 3.74
N LYS A 64 18.84 5.02 4.03
CA LYS A 64 19.64 5.74 3.03
C LYS A 64 20.86 4.95 2.53
N THR A 65 21.30 3.94 3.25
CA THR A 65 22.40 3.09 2.84
C THR A 65 22.00 2.09 1.75
N ILE A 66 20.73 1.71 1.73
CA ILE A 66 20.15 0.80 0.75
C ILE A 66 19.53 1.56 -0.43
N CYS A 67 19.00 2.76 -0.18
CA CYS A 67 18.44 3.59 -1.23
C CYS A 67 19.53 4.26 -2.04
N LEU A 68 19.86 3.68 -3.19
CA LEU A 68 20.87 4.23 -4.11
C LEU A 68 20.34 5.40 -4.96
N GLY A 69 19.20 5.95 -4.62
CA GLY A 69 18.59 7.07 -5.32
C GLY A 69 18.36 6.79 -6.80
N GLU A 70 18.87 7.63 -7.69
CA GLU A 70 18.75 7.45 -9.14
C GLU A 70 19.53 6.24 -9.66
N ASN A 71 20.57 5.82 -8.95
CA ASN A 71 21.40 4.66 -9.31
C ASN A 71 20.75 3.32 -8.92
N CYS A 72 19.65 3.33 -8.19
CA CYS A 72 18.94 2.10 -7.80
C CYS A 72 18.35 1.31 -8.99
N GLY A 73 18.20 1.95 -10.16
CA GLY A 73 17.52 1.34 -11.30
C GLY A 73 15.99 1.24 -11.17
N CYS A 74 15.42 1.56 -10.01
CA CYS A 74 13.98 1.54 -9.77
C CYS A 74 13.23 2.71 -10.42
N ASN A 75 13.94 3.64 -11.06
CA ASN A 75 13.39 4.85 -11.67
C ASN A 75 12.48 5.66 -10.73
N ARG A 76 12.85 5.71 -9.45
CA ARG A 76 12.10 6.40 -8.39
C ARG A 76 10.63 5.94 -8.30
N LEU A 77 10.41 4.62 -8.37
CA LEU A 77 9.09 3.99 -8.33
C LEU A 77 8.20 4.55 -7.21
N CYS A 78 8.79 4.75 -6.02
CA CYS A 78 8.10 5.27 -4.83
C CYS A 78 7.53 6.69 -5.02
N THR A 79 8.28 7.60 -5.63
CA THR A 79 7.88 9.01 -5.80
C THR A 79 7.28 9.33 -7.16
N ARG A 80 7.66 8.60 -8.22
CA ARG A 80 7.16 8.85 -9.60
C ARG A 80 5.89 8.09 -9.94
N ILE A 81 5.79 6.82 -9.56
CA ILE A 81 4.69 5.94 -9.95
C ILE A 81 3.69 5.81 -8.81
N PHE A 82 4.15 5.41 -7.64
CA PHE A 82 3.29 5.24 -6.47
C PHE A 82 2.73 6.57 -5.95
N ARG A 83 3.52 7.63 -6.03
CA ARG A 83 3.11 9.02 -5.73
C ARG A 83 2.38 9.20 -4.40
N CYS A 84 2.81 8.47 -3.38
CA CYS A 84 2.29 8.71 -2.04
C CYS A 84 2.65 10.14 -1.60
N PRO A 85 1.68 10.95 -1.10
CA PRO A 85 1.97 12.31 -0.65
C PRO A 85 2.97 12.39 0.50
N GLY A 86 3.09 11.32 1.31
CA GLY A 86 4.11 11.21 2.36
C GLY A 86 5.50 10.77 1.87
N LEU A 87 5.69 10.54 0.56
CA LEU A 87 6.99 10.24 -0.04
C LEU A 87 7.41 11.38 -0.95
N ILE A 88 8.42 12.11 -0.54
CA ILE A 88 9.00 13.21 -1.28
C ILE A 88 10.39 12.83 -1.81
N TRP A 89 10.80 13.49 -2.88
CA TRP A 89 12.14 13.34 -3.42
C TRP A 89 13.04 14.47 -2.93
N ASP A 90 14.09 14.11 -2.21
CA ASP A 90 15.12 15.04 -1.83
C ASP A 90 16.10 15.24 -3.00
N THR A 91 16.11 16.42 -3.59
CA THR A 91 16.94 16.75 -4.74
C THR A 91 18.40 16.97 -4.38
N GLN A 92 18.71 17.27 -3.13
CA GLN A 92 20.08 17.48 -2.67
C GLN A 92 20.76 16.14 -2.36
N GLU A 93 20.08 15.28 -1.63
CA GLU A 93 20.60 13.95 -1.30
C GLU A 93 20.34 12.91 -2.40
N THR A 94 19.49 13.23 -3.40
CA THR A 94 19.09 12.36 -4.50
C THR A 94 18.44 11.03 -4.05
N VAL A 95 17.75 11.04 -2.92
CA VAL A 95 17.04 9.89 -2.35
C VAL A 95 15.59 10.23 -2.03
N ALA A 96 14.75 9.23 -1.83
CA ALA A 96 13.42 9.45 -1.30
C ALA A 96 13.49 9.84 0.18
N LYS A 97 12.50 10.59 0.64
CA LYS A 97 12.34 10.99 2.04
C LYS A 97 10.90 10.81 2.45
N ILE A 98 10.69 10.43 3.71
CA ILE A 98 9.35 10.31 4.28
C ILE A 98 9.02 11.60 5.02
N ASP A 99 7.89 12.20 4.64
CA ASP A 99 7.31 13.32 5.37
C ASP A 99 6.44 12.77 6.51
N GLU A 100 6.93 12.89 7.74
CA GLU A 100 6.28 12.33 8.92
C GLU A 100 4.94 13.00 9.25
N VAL A 101 4.75 14.24 8.81
CA VAL A 101 3.50 15.00 9.02
C VAL A 101 2.39 14.48 8.11
N ILE A 102 2.74 14.13 6.88
CA ILE A 102 1.79 13.65 5.87
C ILE A 102 1.64 12.13 5.94
N CYS A 103 2.69 11.41 6.31
CA CYS A 103 2.70 9.95 6.36
C CYS A 103 1.68 9.41 7.36
N THR A 104 0.73 8.61 6.87
CA THR A 104 -0.31 7.96 7.68
C THR A 104 0.13 6.62 8.28
N GLY A 105 1.36 6.18 8.01
CA GLY A 105 1.88 4.91 8.51
C GLY A 105 1.17 3.67 7.96
N CYS A 106 0.64 3.70 6.75
CA CYS A 106 -0.04 2.53 6.14
C CYS A 106 0.92 1.40 5.73
N GLY A 107 2.23 1.69 5.61
CA GLY A 107 3.26 0.70 5.31
C GLY A 107 3.33 0.20 3.86
N LEU A 108 2.43 0.62 2.96
CA LEU A 108 2.39 0.15 1.57
C LEU A 108 3.66 0.44 0.78
N CYS A 109 4.31 1.58 1.05
CA CYS A 109 5.54 1.97 0.35
C CYS A 109 6.70 0.99 0.60
N ALA A 110 6.73 0.30 1.73
CA ALA A 110 7.72 -0.74 1.98
C ALA A 110 7.56 -1.93 1.04
N SER A 111 6.32 -2.29 0.68
CA SER A 111 6.03 -3.41 -0.22
C SER A 111 6.35 -3.11 -1.69
N ILE A 112 6.42 -1.83 -2.08
CA ILE A 112 6.71 -1.44 -3.46
C ILE A 112 8.18 -1.10 -3.70
N CYS A 113 8.99 -0.92 -2.66
CA CYS A 113 10.40 -0.61 -2.81
C CYS A 113 11.17 -1.86 -3.24
N PRO A 114 11.73 -1.94 -4.47
CA PRO A 114 12.34 -3.16 -4.96
C PRO A 114 13.68 -3.47 -4.28
N SER A 115 14.36 -2.45 -3.75
CA SER A 115 15.60 -2.62 -3.00
C SER A 115 15.39 -2.89 -1.50
N GLY A 116 14.13 -2.78 -1.01
CA GLY A 116 13.84 -2.92 0.42
C GLY A 116 14.35 -1.75 1.28
N ALA A 117 14.70 -0.62 0.67
CA ALA A 117 15.19 0.56 1.39
C ALA A 117 14.12 1.23 2.26
N ILE A 118 12.85 1.05 1.93
CA ILE A 118 11.74 1.53 2.77
C ILE A 118 11.34 0.40 3.71
N VAL A 119 11.54 0.61 4.99
CA VAL A 119 11.23 -0.36 6.04
C VAL A 119 10.03 0.10 6.85
N ARG A 120 9.26 -0.87 7.36
CA ARG A 120 8.14 -0.63 8.26
C ARG A 120 8.31 -1.43 9.54
N LYS A 121 8.02 -0.81 10.67
CA LYS A 121 7.97 -1.46 11.99
C LYS A 121 6.57 -1.27 12.55
N GLU A 122 6.01 -2.29 13.17
CA GLU A 122 4.73 -2.16 13.87
C GLU A 122 4.86 -1.17 15.01
N VAL A 123 3.88 -0.27 15.11
CA VAL A 123 3.78 0.62 16.27
C VAL A 123 3.02 -0.15 17.35
N ALA A 124 3.70 -0.37 18.48
CA ALA A 124 3.15 -1.07 19.64
C ALA A 124 1.98 -0.29 20.29
#